data_2551dd5c8294dc77f6a776476d1b899c
#
_entry.id   2551dd5c8294dc77f6a776476d1b899c
#
_cell.length_a   1.000
_cell.length_b   1.000
_cell.length_c   1.000
_cell.angle_alpha   90.00
_cell.angle_beta   90.00
_cell.angle_gamma   90.00
#
_symmetry.space_group_name_H-M   'P 1'
#
loop_
_entity.id
_entity.type
_entity.pdbx_description
1 polymer ?
#
loop_
_entity_poly.entity_id
_entity_poly.type
_entity_poly.pdbx_seq_one_letter_code
_entity_poly.pdbx_strand_id
1 'polypeptide(L)'
;MSNGECEPPAETVWLDDTGSGRTDPPSERVLSLENVARMFGVSKLSLRYYEFRGLIRRMHSLGGVPVFSWADCERLAFIIKCRKAGVKLSDIVTIIDATDDDASPLAFKTGQENCMALVERLERRRRVIDEALAELSHIYALLTTRLVGEPKSRRD
;
A
#
# COMPACT_ATOMS: atom_id res chain seq x y z
N MET A 1 16.19 -13.53 -8.49
CA MET A 1 15.89 -12.16 -8.00
C MET A 1 14.42 -12.14 -7.72
N SER A 2 14.06 -12.38 -6.46
CA SER A 2 12.67 -12.59 -6.03
C SER A 2 11.91 -11.28 -6.09
N ASN A 3 10.86 -11.27 -6.89
CA ASN A 3 9.77 -10.31 -6.79
C ASN A 3 9.18 -10.46 -5.39
N GLY A 4 9.40 -9.47 -4.54
CA GLY A 4 8.71 -9.37 -3.27
C GLY A 4 7.22 -9.09 -3.52
N GLU A 5 6.48 -10.14 -3.84
CA GLU A 5 5.03 -10.16 -3.70
C GLU A 5 4.76 -9.92 -2.22
N CYS A 6 4.21 -8.76 -1.92
CA CYS A 6 3.64 -8.47 -0.62
C CYS A 6 2.30 -9.25 -0.56
N GLU A 7 2.44 -10.58 -0.47
CA GLU A 7 1.32 -11.39 -0.02
C GLU A 7 0.93 -10.88 1.37
N PRO A 8 -0.36 -10.72 1.65
CA PRO A 8 -0.80 -10.56 3.02
C PRO A 8 -0.24 -11.77 3.78
N PRO A 9 0.30 -11.58 5.00
CA PRO A 9 0.93 -12.67 5.72
C PRO A 9 -0.06 -13.84 5.78
N ALA A 10 0.32 -14.94 5.12
CA ALA A 10 -0.39 -16.20 5.22
C ALA A 10 -0.46 -16.54 6.71
N GLU A 11 -1.68 -16.77 7.19
CA GLU A 11 -1.94 -17.29 8.54
C GLU A 11 -1.46 -16.40 9.69
N THR A 12 -1.84 -15.13 9.71
CA THR A 12 -2.01 -14.49 11.00
C THR A 12 -3.29 -15.06 11.61
N VAL A 13 -3.12 -15.98 12.54
CA VAL A 13 -4.20 -16.44 13.43
C VAL A 13 -4.66 -15.22 14.20
N TRP A 14 -5.75 -14.63 13.75
CA TRP A 14 -6.41 -13.53 14.42
C TRP A 14 -7.09 -14.09 15.65
N LEU A 15 -6.42 -14.01 16.79
CA LEU A 15 -7.05 -14.24 18.09
C LEU A 15 -8.01 -13.08 18.29
N ASP A 16 -9.29 -13.35 18.22
CA ASP A 16 -10.31 -12.52 18.83
C ASP A 16 -10.03 -12.50 20.35
N ASP A 17 -10.40 -11.41 21.01
CA ASP A 17 -10.23 -11.22 22.47
C ASP A 17 -10.94 -12.30 23.31
N THR A 18 -11.58 -13.29 22.68
CA THR A 18 -12.35 -14.38 23.32
C THR A 18 -11.82 -15.78 23.07
N GLY A 19 -10.70 -15.93 22.35
CA GLY A 19 -10.00 -17.25 22.21
C GLY A 19 -10.79 -18.36 21.49
N SER A 20 -11.83 -18.02 20.72
CA SER A 20 -12.64 -18.97 19.97
C SER A 20 -12.30 -18.90 18.49
N GLY A 21 -11.58 -19.90 18.01
CA GLY A 21 -11.22 -20.05 16.60
C GLY A 21 -12.46 -20.35 15.74
N ARG A 22 -13.18 -19.31 15.30
CA ARG A 22 -14.20 -19.42 14.27
C ARG A 22 -13.59 -19.15 12.90
N THR A 23 -13.75 -20.10 12.02
CA THR A 23 -13.48 -19.95 10.57
C THR A 23 -14.68 -19.30 9.90
N ASP A 24 -14.91 -18.03 10.19
CA ASP A 24 -15.95 -17.27 9.49
C ASP A 24 -15.44 -16.86 8.10
N PRO A 25 -16.33 -16.78 7.08
CA PRO A 25 -15.94 -16.38 5.74
C PRO A 25 -15.33 -14.97 5.77
N PRO A 26 -14.35 -14.66 4.92
CA PRO A 26 -13.59 -13.40 4.96
C PRO A 26 -14.46 -12.12 4.85
N SER A 27 -15.69 -12.24 4.33
CA SER A 27 -16.65 -11.14 4.22
C SER A 27 -17.25 -10.66 5.55
N GLU A 28 -17.19 -11.47 6.62
CA GLU A 28 -17.76 -11.13 7.93
C GLU A 28 -16.71 -10.61 8.93
N ARG A 29 -15.44 -10.60 8.54
CA ARG A 29 -14.37 -10.11 9.41
C ARG A 29 -14.38 -8.59 9.48
N VAL A 30 -14.56 -8.07 10.68
CA VAL A 30 -14.47 -6.64 10.96
C VAL A 30 -13.27 -6.35 11.86
N LEU A 31 -12.61 -5.23 11.62
CA LEU A 31 -11.43 -4.81 12.36
C LEU A 31 -11.69 -3.47 13.05
N SER A 32 -11.24 -3.37 14.30
CA SER A 32 -11.31 -2.10 15.04
C SER A 32 -10.39 -1.05 14.41
N LEU A 33 -10.71 0.24 14.63
CA LEU A 33 -9.90 1.38 14.19
C LEU A 33 -8.42 1.22 14.61
N GLU A 34 -8.18 0.73 15.82
CA GLU A 34 -6.82 0.56 16.35
C GLU A 34 -6.06 -0.54 15.66
N ASN A 35 -6.71 -1.67 15.38
CA ASN A 35 -6.12 -2.78 14.67
C ASN A 35 -5.78 -2.41 13.22
N VAL A 36 -6.68 -1.69 12.54
CA VAL A 36 -6.44 -1.17 11.18
C VAL A 36 -5.27 -0.18 11.18
N ALA A 37 -5.25 0.78 12.11
CA ALA A 37 -4.16 1.75 12.22
C ALA A 37 -2.80 1.07 12.42
N ARG A 38 -2.74 0.06 13.29
CA ARG A 38 -1.53 -0.71 13.57
C ARG A 38 -1.10 -1.57 12.39
N MET A 39 -2.04 -2.30 11.79
CA MET A 39 -1.77 -3.21 10.66
C MET A 39 -1.18 -2.48 9.45
N PHE A 40 -1.73 -1.34 9.11
CA PHE A 40 -1.32 -0.56 7.95
C PHE A 40 -0.27 0.51 8.24
N GLY A 41 0.13 0.69 9.50
CA GLY A 41 1.10 1.71 9.90
C GLY A 41 0.63 3.14 9.60
N VAL A 42 -0.68 3.40 9.70
CA VAL A 42 -1.28 4.72 9.46
C VAL A 42 -1.83 5.32 10.74
N SER A 43 -1.83 6.66 10.81
CA SER A 43 -2.40 7.34 11.98
C SER A 43 -3.93 7.23 11.99
N LYS A 44 -4.53 7.26 13.19
CA LYS A 44 -6.00 7.35 13.34
C LYS A 44 -6.56 8.59 12.61
N LEU A 45 -5.78 9.67 12.54
CA LEU A 45 -6.16 10.89 11.82
C LEU A 45 -6.22 10.66 10.31
N SER A 46 -5.25 9.94 9.76
CA SER A 46 -5.26 9.56 8.34
C SER A 46 -6.45 8.69 8.00
N LEU A 47 -6.82 7.74 8.86
CA LEU A 47 -8.01 6.90 8.66
C LEU A 47 -9.29 7.74 8.65
N ARG A 48 -9.44 8.67 9.61
CA ARG A 48 -10.57 9.62 9.64
C ARG A 48 -10.63 10.49 8.38
N TYR A 49 -9.47 10.90 7.89
CA TYR A 49 -9.40 11.67 6.65
C TYR A 49 -9.87 10.84 5.44
N TYR A 50 -9.44 9.58 5.32
CA TYR A 50 -9.90 8.70 4.25
C TYR A 50 -11.40 8.39 4.36
N GLU A 51 -11.90 8.23 5.57
CA GLU A 51 -13.33 8.10 5.84
C GLU A 51 -14.12 9.35 5.41
N PHE A 52 -13.66 10.54 5.82
CA PHE A 52 -14.25 11.82 5.41
C PHE A 52 -14.26 12.00 3.89
N ARG A 53 -13.25 11.48 3.19
CA ARG A 53 -13.16 11.51 1.73
C ARG A 53 -13.99 10.40 1.06
N GLY A 54 -14.72 9.59 1.82
CA GLY A 54 -15.52 8.49 1.29
C GLY A 54 -14.74 7.29 0.73
N LEU A 55 -13.42 7.26 0.96
CA LEU A 55 -12.53 6.20 0.45
C LEU A 55 -12.66 4.88 1.19
N ILE A 56 -13.02 4.93 2.46
CA ILE A 56 -13.31 3.78 3.33
C ILE A 56 -14.57 4.10 4.12
N ARG A 57 -15.33 3.06 4.48
CA ARG A 57 -16.58 3.22 5.23
C ARG A 57 -16.43 2.61 6.61
N ARG A 58 -16.76 3.37 7.62
CA ARG A 58 -16.83 2.89 8.99
C ARG A 58 -18.21 2.31 9.26
N MET A 59 -18.22 1.11 9.80
CA MET A 59 -19.41 0.49 10.36
C MET A 59 -19.37 0.54 11.89
N HIS A 60 -20.48 0.22 12.55
CA HIS A 60 -20.54 0.06 13.99
C HIS A 60 -20.91 -1.38 14.30
N SER A 61 -20.16 -2.02 15.18
CA SER A 61 -20.52 -3.33 15.72
C SER A 61 -21.79 -3.24 16.57
N LEU A 62 -22.37 -4.38 16.96
CA LEU A 62 -23.53 -4.44 17.86
C LEU A 62 -23.31 -3.70 19.18
N GLY A 63 -22.05 -3.49 19.61
CA GLY A 63 -21.69 -2.71 20.80
C GLY A 63 -21.38 -1.22 20.52
N GLY A 64 -21.66 -0.72 19.31
CA GLY A 64 -21.39 0.68 18.94
C GLY A 64 -19.91 1.02 18.70
N VAL A 65 -19.03 0.01 18.71
CA VAL A 65 -17.60 0.19 18.46
C VAL A 65 -17.36 0.40 16.95
N PRO A 66 -16.57 1.42 16.55
CA PRO A 66 -16.25 1.65 15.16
C PRO A 66 -15.37 0.52 14.60
N VAL A 67 -15.82 -0.09 13.51
CA VAL A 67 -15.15 -1.19 12.82
C VAL A 67 -15.12 -0.97 11.31
N PHE A 68 -14.17 -1.61 10.64
CA PHE A 68 -14.03 -1.61 9.19
C PHE A 68 -14.21 -3.03 8.64
N SER A 69 -14.86 -3.14 7.49
CA SER A 69 -14.99 -4.40 6.78
C SER A 69 -13.63 -4.83 6.17
N TRP A 70 -13.53 -6.10 5.80
CA TRP A 70 -12.35 -6.58 5.07
C TRP A 70 -12.18 -5.86 3.72
N ALA A 71 -13.26 -5.62 3.01
CA ALA A 71 -13.24 -4.85 1.75
C ALA A 71 -12.68 -3.42 1.94
N ASP A 72 -13.02 -2.74 3.04
CA ASP A 72 -12.44 -1.44 3.37
C ASP A 72 -10.95 -1.55 3.68
N CYS A 73 -10.50 -2.64 4.29
CA CYS A 73 -9.08 -2.88 4.54
C CYS A 73 -8.30 -3.13 3.23
N GLU A 74 -8.85 -3.88 2.28
CA GLU A 74 -8.26 -4.06 0.95
C GLU A 74 -8.18 -2.73 0.18
N ARG A 75 -9.25 -1.94 0.23
CA ARG A 75 -9.32 -0.60 -0.35
C ARG A 75 -8.25 0.32 0.28
N LEU A 76 -8.09 0.26 1.60
CA LEU A 76 -7.06 0.99 2.32
C LEU A 76 -5.64 0.54 1.93
N ALA A 77 -5.40 -0.75 1.77
CA ALA A 77 -4.12 -1.28 1.30
C ALA A 77 -3.75 -0.71 -0.08
N PHE A 78 -4.71 -0.68 -1.00
CA PHE A 78 -4.54 -0.07 -2.32
C PHE A 78 -4.19 1.42 -2.22
N ILE A 79 -4.95 2.19 -1.43
CA ILE A 79 -4.70 3.63 -1.20
C ILE A 79 -3.27 3.86 -0.70
N ILE A 80 -2.83 3.09 0.30
CA ILE A 80 -1.51 3.25 0.90
C ILE A 80 -0.41 2.91 -0.10
N LYS A 81 -0.53 1.82 -0.88
CA LYS A 81 0.43 1.45 -1.93
C LYS A 81 0.56 2.57 -2.96
N CYS A 82 -0.56 3.08 -3.47
CA CYS A 82 -0.56 4.18 -4.42
C CYS A 82 0.06 5.46 -3.84
N ARG A 83 -0.25 5.81 -2.59
CA ARG A 83 0.33 6.97 -1.90
C ARG A 83 1.84 6.83 -1.73
N LYS A 84 2.33 5.67 -1.34
CA LYS A 84 3.77 5.38 -1.24
C LYS A 84 4.48 5.49 -2.60
N ALA A 85 3.81 5.13 -3.68
CA ALA A 85 4.31 5.31 -5.04
C ALA A 85 4.22 6.77 -5.54
N GLY A 86 3.68 7.70 -4.73
CA GLY A 86 3.58 9.12 -5.06
C GLY A 86 2.36 9.46 -5.94
N VAL A 87 1.34 8.62 -5.98
CA VAL A 87 0.06 8.91 -6.65
C VAL A 87 -0.72 9.92 -5.83
N LYS A 88 -1.33 10.90 -6.50
CA LYS A 88 -2.19 11.90 -5.84
C LYS A 88 -3.47 11.25 -5.34
N LEU A 89 -3.97 11.73 -4.19
CA LEU A 89 -5.20 11.18 -3.63
C LEU A 89 -6.42 11.41 -4.53
N SER A 90 -6.47 12.53 -5.25
CA SER A 90 -7.54 12.81 -6.22
C SER A 90 -7.64 11.72 -7.31
N ASP A 91 -6.49 11.27 -7.82
CA ASP A 91 -6.45 10.24 -8.85
C ASP A 91 -6.93 8.88 -8.28
N ILE A 92 -6.57 8.59 -7.02
CA ILE A 92 -7.01 7.39 -6.31
C ILE A 92 -8.53 7.42 -6.08
N VAL A 93 -9.09 8.55 -5.68
CA VAL A 93 -10.54 8.75 -5.52
C VAL A 93 -11.26 8.42 -6.82
N THR A 94 -10.84 9.01 -7.94
CA THR A 94 -11.45 8.77 -9.26
C THR A 94 -11.46 7.28 -9.65
N ILE A 95 -10.40 6.54 -9.31
CA ILE A 95 -10.32 5.11 -9.59
C ILE A 95 -11.27 4.32 -8.67
N ILE A 96 -11.30 4.64 -7.37
CA ILE A 96 -12.17 3.97 -6.40
C ILE A 96 -13.64 4.20 -6.74
N ASP A 97 -14.02 5.44 -7.03
CA ASP A 97 -15.40 5.79 -7.41
C ASP A 97 -15.83 5.06 -8.70
N ALA A 98 -14.88 4.78 -9.60
CA ALA A 98 -15.14 4.00 -10.80
C ALA A 98 -15.29 2.49 -10.54
N THR A 99 -14.88 1.99 -9.38
CA THR A 99 -15.04 0.56 -9.01
C THR A 99 -16.27 0.28 -8.16
N ASP A 100 -17.04 1.30 -7.80
CA ASP A 100 -18.29 1.12 -7.06
C ASP A 100 -19.39 0.53 -7.99
N ASP A 101 -20.24 -0.35 -7.44
CA ASP A 101 -21.26 -1.09 -8.21
C ASP A 101 -22.27 -0.16 -8.91
N ASP A 102 -22.50 1.03 -8.35
CA ASP A 102 -23.42 2.04 -8.90
C ASP A 102 -22.71 3.03 -9.85
N ALA A 103 -21.46 2.79 -10.22
CA ALA A 103 -20.72 3.71 -11.07
C ALA A 103 -21.31 3.80 -12.48
N SER A 104 -21.41 5.03 -13.00
CA SER A 104 -21.91 5.26 -14.35
C SER A 104 -20.92 4.76 -15.42
N PRO A 105 -21.38 4.43 -16.65
CA PRO A 105 -20.49 4.06 -17.75
C PRO A 105 -19.41 5.10 -18.03
N LEU A 106 -19.71 6.38 -17.83
CA LEU A 106 -18.75 7.47 -17.95
C LEU A 106 -17.69 7.41 -16.84
N ALA A 107 -18.10 7.12 -15.60
CA ALA A 107 -17.18 6.96 -14.48
C ALA A 107 -16.21 5.79 -14.72
N PHE A 108 -16.70 4.65 -15.20
CA PHE A 108 -15.86 3.50 -15.58
C PHE A 108 -14.81 3.89 -16.62
N LYS A 109 -15.22 4.58 -17.69
CA LYS A 109 -14.31 5.02 -18.74
C LYS A 109 -13.26 5.97 -18.20
N THR A 110 -13.66 6.98 -17.45
CA THR A 110 -12.74 7.96 -16.83
C THR A 110 -11.77 7.29 -15.87
N GLY A 111 -12.25 6.35 -15.04
CA GLY A 111 -11.44 5.58 -14.12
C GLY A 111 -10.40 4.71 -14.85
N GLN A 112 -10.82 4.06 -15.94
CA GLN A 112 -9.92 3.25 -16.78
C GLN A 112 -8.82 4.11 -17.42
N GLU A 113 -9.16 5.24 -18.04
CA GLU A 113 -8.21 6.17 -18.65
C GLU A 113 -7.21 6.71 -17.61
N ASN A 114 -7.71 7.08 -16.44
CA ASN A 114 -6.88 7.56 -15.34
C ASN A 114 -5.93 6.47 -14.81
N CYS A 115 -6.43 5.25 -14.68
CA CYS A 115 -5.62 4.10 -14.27
C CYS A 115 -4.47 3.84 -15.25
N MET A 116 -4.76 3.82 -16.56
CA MET A 116 -3.74 3.64 -17.60
C MET A 116 -2.68 4.75 -17.56
N ALA A 117 -3.09 6.01 -17.46
CA ALA A 117 -2.17 7.15 -17.35
C ALA A 117 -1.27 7.05 -16.10
N LEU A 118 -1.80 6.54 -14.99
CA LEU A 118 -1.03 6.30 -13.77
C LEU A 118 -0.02 5.17 -13.95
N VAL A 119 -0.41 4.06 -14.56
CA VAL A 119 0.49 2.93 -14.85
C VAL A 119 1.67 3.42 -15.69
N GLU A 120 1.41 4.09 -16.81
CA GLU A 120 2.47 4.62 -17.66
C GLU A 120 3.41 5.61 -16.94
N ARG A 121 2.84 6.48 -16.08
CA ARG A 121 3.64 7.42 -15.28
C ARG A 121 4.54 6.69 -14.28
N LEU A 122 4.03 5.66 -13.61
CA LEU A 122 4.79 4.88 -12.65
C LEU A 122 5.86 4.02 -13.34
N GLU A 123 5.57 3.47 -14.53
CA GLU A 123 6.56 2.72 -15.31
C GLU A 123 7.69 3.62 -15.82
N ARG A 124 7.38 4.83 -16.28
CA ARG A 124 8.42 5.82 -16.63
C ARG A 124 9.29 6.15 -15.42
N ARG A 125 8.68 6.38 -14.25
CA ARG A 125 9.42 6.67 -13.02
C ARG A 125 10.28 5.48 -12.57
N ARG A 126 9.77 4.25 -12.70
CA ARG A 126 10.52 3.03 -12.39
C ARG A 126 11.77 2.92 -13.26
N ARG A 127 11.66 3.16 -14.56
CA ARG A 127 12.82 3.14 -15.46
C ARG A 127 13.92 4.12 -15.04
N VAL A 128 13.53 5.35 -14.72
CA VAL A 128 14.51 6.36 -14.24
C VAL A 128 15.20 5.94 -12.94
N ILE A 129 14.44 5.31 -12.03
CA ILE A 129 15.00 4.79 -10.78
C ILE A 129 15.94 3.61 -11.06
N ASP A 130 15.58 2.69 -11.93
CA ASP A 130 16.39 1.53 -12.32
C ASP A 130 17.73 1.99 -12.96
N GLU A 131 17.69 2.99 -13.84
CA GLU A 131 18.89 3.61 -14.43
C GLU A 131 19.80 4.24 -13.36
N ALA A 132 19.23 5.01 -12.45
CA ALA A 132 19.99 5.63 -11.34
C ALA A 132 20.59 4.58 -10.40
N LEU A 133 19.88 3.49 -10.11
CA LEU A 133 20.38 2.38 -9.31
C LEU A 133 21.56 1.67 -9.98
N ALA A 134 21.49 1.45 -11.29
CA ALA A 134 22.58 0.84 -12.06
C ALA A 134 23.84 1.70 -12.00
N GLU A 135 23.71 3.02 -12.20
CA GLU A 135 24.83 3.96 -12.15
C GLU A 135 25.45 4.02 -10.76
N LEU A 136 24.64 4.13 -9.71
CA LEU A 136 25.14 4.16 -8.33
C LEU A 136 25.83 2.84 -7.94
N SER A 137 25.31 1.70 -8.41
CA SER A 137 25.93 0.40 -8.18
C SER A 137 27.31 0.30 -8.85
N HIS A 138 27.43 0.84 -10.06
CA HIS A 138 28.71 0.92 -10.76
C HIS A 138 29.73 1.79 -10.01
N ILE A 139 29.30 2.98 -9.59
CA ILE A 139 30.17 3.88 -8.80
C ILE A 139 30.57 3.24 -7.48
N TYR A 140 29.65 2.57 -6.79
CA TYR A 140 29.96 1.85 -5.56
C TYR A 140 31.04 0.77 -5.78
N ALA A 141 30.93 -0.02 -6.85
CA ALA A 141 31.94 -1.03 -7.18
C ALA A 141 33.32 -0.42 -7.45
N LEU A 142 33.39 0.70 -8.18
CA LEU A 142 34.62 1.43 -8.43
C LEU A 142 35.27 1.93 -7.14
N LEU A 143 34.49 2.53 -6.25
CA LEU A 143 34.97 3.03 -4.97
C LEU A 143 35.49 1.88 -4.06
N THR A 144 34.76 0.77 -4.02
CA THR A 144 35.16 -0.42 -3.27
C THR A 144 36.50 -0.96 -3.78
N THR A 145 36.67 -1.06 -5.09
CA THR A 145 37.92 -1.53 -5.71
C THR A 145 39.09 -0.61 -5.33
N ARG A 146 38.88 0.71 -5.31
CA ARG A 146 39.94 1.65 -4.90
C ARG A 146 40.29 1.53 -3.43
N LEU A 147 39.31 1.36 -2.54
CA LEU A 147 39.57 1.17 -1.09
C LEU A 147 40.33 -0.11 -0.79
N VAL A 148 40.05 -1.19 -1.53
CA VAL A 148 40.75 -2.48 -1.35
C VAL A 148 42.12 -2.47 -2.02
N GLY A 149 42.29 -1.70 -3.11
CA GLY A 149 43.50 -1.64 -3.92
C GLY A 149 44.56 -0.69 -3.41
N GLU A 150 44.32 0.13 -2.38
CA GLU A 150 45.41 0.92 -1.75
C GLU A 150 46.29 0.05 -0.85
N PRO A 151 47.53 -0.31 -1.27
CA PRO A 151 48.46 -0.95 -0.36
C PRO A 151 48.73 0.05 0.75
N LYS A 152 48.54 -0.36 2.01
CA LYS A 152 49.05 0.40 3.17
C LYS A 152 50.54 0.70 2.93
N SER A 153 50.82 1.90 2.45
CA SER A 153 52.17 2.42 2.42
C SER A 153 52.70 2.37 3.86
N ARG A 154 53.56 1.38 4.14
CA ARG A 154 54.36 1.35 5.36
C ARG A 154 55.16 2.64 5.35
N ARG A 155 54.84 3.54 6.25
CA ARG A 155 55.79 4.55 6.70
C ARG A 155 56.76 3.84 7.60
N ASP A 156 57.96 3.61 7.09
CA ASP A 156 59.15 3.40 7.87
C ASP A 156 59.59 4.73 8.50
#